data_19839a0a817c5a01d5e52b0b670dd86a
#
_entry.id   19839a0a817c5a01d5e52b0b670dd86a
#
_cell.length_a   1.000
_cell.length_b   1.000
_cell.length_c   1.000
_cell.angle_alpha   90.00
_cell.angle_beta   90.00
_cell.angle_gamma   90.00
#
_symmetry.space_group_name_H-M   'P 1'
#
loop_
_entity.id
_entity.type
_entity.pdbx_description
1 polymer ?
#
loop_
_entity_poly.entity_id
_entity_poly.type
_entity_poly.pdbx_seq_one_letter_code
_entity_poly.pdbx_strand_id
1 'polypeptide(L)'
;RSNFGNQLSGGEQQMLAIGRALTLNPRVLLLDEPTEGLAPIIVEELLKALNTITRAGGICSIIVEQNAQKILGLADRVVILERGAIVHDAASAALKADSAVLERLLGVAGAAAH
;
A
#
# COMPACT_ATOMS: atom_id res chain seq x y z
N ARG A 1 10.97 -3.24 28.87
CA ARG A 1 11.32 -3.50 27.50
C ARG A 1 10.16 -4.06 26.70
N SER A 2 9.28 -4.77 27.33
CA SER A 2 8.13 -5.26 26.60
C SER A 2 7.30 -4.11 26.06
N ASN A 3 7.27 -2.98 26.77
CA ASN A 3 6.57 -1.82 26.25
C ASN A 3 7.17 -1.32 24.96
N PHE A 4 8.48 -1.33 24.91
CA PHE A 4 9.16 -0.97 23.67
C PHE A 4 8.77 -1.90 22.55
N GLY A 5 8.82 -3.19 22.83
CA GLY A 5 8.43 -4.16 21.83
C GLY A 5 7.01 -3.94 21.35
N ASN A 6 6.11 -3.66 22.28
CA ASN A 6 4.72 -3.45 21.90
C ASN A 6 4.53 -2.17 21.10
N GLN A 7 5.22 -1.11 21.48
CA GLN A 7 5.05 0.16 20.82
C GLN A 7 5.67 0.21 19.44
N LEU A 8 6.82 -0.44 19.30
CA LEU A 8 7.52 -0.41 18.03
C LEU A 8 7.06 -1.51 17.09
N SER A 9 6.39 -2.51 17.64
CA SER A 9 6.23 -3.77 16.93
C SER A 9 5.39 -3.69 15.67
N GLY A 10 4.46 -2.73 15.59
CA GLY A 10 3.60 -2.68 14.40
C GLY A 10 4.38 -2.56 13.12
N GLY A 11 5.10 -1.46 12.97
CA GLY A 11 5.89 -1.24 11.78
C GLY A 11 7.06 -2.19 11.67
N GLU A 12 7.69 -2.50 12.80
CA GLU A 12 8.84 -3.39 12.78
C GLU A 12 8.44 -4.81 12.41
N GLN A 13 7.30 -5.27 12.89
CA GLN A 13 6.81 -6.58 12.53
C GLN A 13 6.50 -6.66 11.04
N GLN A 14 5.94 -5.61 10.49
CA GLN A 14 5.71 -5.57 9.04
C GLN A 14 7.02 -5.63 8.29
N MET A 15 8.01 -4.86 8.71
CA MET A 15 9.30 -4.88 8.04
C MET A 15 9.98 -6.24 8.15
N LEU A 16 9.84 -6.88 9.30
CA LEU A 16 10.38 -8.23 9.47
C LEU A 16 9.71 -9.24 8.55
N ALA A 17 8.39 -9.15 8.45
CA ALA A 17 7.65 -10.05 7.56
C ALA A 17 8.09 -9.87 6.12
N ILE A 18 8.23 -8.61 5.71
CA ILE A 18 8.68 -8.31 4.36
C ILE A 18 10.11 -8.81 4.15
N GLY A 19 10.97 -8.59 5.13
CA GLY A 19 12.34 -9.08 5.05
C GLY A 19 12.41 -10.58 4.89
N ARG A 20 11.58 -11.32 5.64
CA ARG A 20 11.53 -12.76 5.50
C ARG A 20 11.12 -13.18 4.11
N ALA A 21 10.10 -12.53 3.58
CA ALA A 21 9.63 -12.83 2.23
C ALA A 21 10.74 -12.57 1.21
N LEU A 22 11.49 -11.49 1.41
CA LEU A 22 12.55 -11.13 0.48
C LEU A 22 13.70 -12.11 0.48
N THR A 23 13.92 -12.83 1.57
CA THR A 23 14.98 -13.83 1.61
C THR A 23 14.72 -14.98 0.66
N LEU A 24 13.50 -15.11 0.17
CA LEU A 24 13.15 -16.15 -0.79
C LEU A 24 13.45 -15.74 -2.23
N ASN A 25 14.00 -14.56 -2.44
CA ASN A 25 14.30 -14.03 -3.76
C ASN A 25 13.07 -14.02 -4.65
N PRO A 26 11.99 -13.39 -4.23
CA PRO A 26 10.75 -13.44 -5.00
C PRO A 26 10.83 -12.52 -6.21
N ARG A 27 10.06 -12.86 -7.22
CA ARG A 27 9.80 -11.97 -8.35
C ARG A 27 8.56 -11.14 -8.11
N VAL A 28 7.64 -11.66 -7.29
CA VAL A 28 6.40 -11.00 -6.98
C VAL A 28 6.23 -11.02 -5.47
N LEU A 29 5.90 -9.88 -4.91
CA LEU A 29 5.67 -9.71 -3.49
C LEU A 29 4.22 -9.31 -3.29
N LEU A 30 3.48 -10.09 -2.52
CA LEU A 30 2.07 -9.83 -2.24
C LEU A 30 1.93 -9.29 -0.84
N LEU A 31 1.29 -8.13 -0.70
CA LEU A 31 1.12 -7.47 0.58
C LEU A 31 -0.35 -7.16 0.79
N ASP A 32 -0.92 -7.69 1.85
CA ASP A 32 -2.33 -7.52 2.15
C ASP A 32 -2.47 -6.54 3.30
N GLU A 33 -2.94 -5.34 2.99
CA GLU A 33 -3.16 -4.25 3.94
C GLU A 33 -1.96 -4.05 4.86
N PRO A 34 -0.78 -3.81 4.27
CA PRO A 34 0.45 -3.76 5.09
C PRO A 34 0.51 -2.55 6.01
N THR A 35 -0.34 -1.54 5.79
CA THR A 35 -0.30 -0.33 6.59
C THR A 35 -1.39 -0.29 7.66
N GLU A 36 -2.21 -1.33 7.75
CA GLU A 36 -3.32 -1.32 8.67
C GLU A 36 -2.85 -1.26 10.11
N GLY A 37 -3.47 -0.37 10.87
CA GLY A 37 -3.14 -0.24 12.29
C GLY A 37 -1.87 0.51 12.60
N LEU A 38 -1.20 1.05 11.59
CA LEU A 38 0.05 1.76 11.80
C LEU A 38 -0.18 3.27 11.85
N ALA A 39 0.64 3.96 12.65
CA ALA A 39 0.61 5.40 12.70
C ALA A 39 1.01 6.00 11.36
N PRO A 40 0.50 7.20 11.02
CA PRO A 40 0.78 7.78 9.70
C PRO A 40 2.25 7.91 9.36
N ILE A 41 3.08 8.28 10.34
CA ILE A 41 4.50 8.44 10.08
C ILE A 41 5.14 7.07 9.75
N ILE A 42 4.67 6.03 10.42
CA ILE A 42 5.17 4.68 10.18
C ILE A 42 4.73 4.19 8.80
N VAL A 43 3.49 4.51 8.43
CA VAL A 43 2.98 4.17 7.10
C VAL A 43 3.87 4.78 6.03
N GLU A 44 4.21 6.05 6.20
CA GLU A 44 5.06 6.74 5.24
C GLU A 44 6.40 6.06 5.08
N GLU A 45 7.01 5.74 6.21
CA GLU A 45 8.32 5.10 6.19
C GLU A 45 8.26 3.71 5.58
N LEU A 46 7.22 2.97 5.90
CA LEU A 46 7.06 1.63 5.37
C LEU A 46 6.90 1.65 3.85
N LEU A 47 6.07 2.55 3.36
CA LEU A 47 5.83 2.63 1.92
C LEU A 47 7.07 3.10 1.17
N LYS A 48 7.82 4.02 1.76
CA LYS A 48 9.08 4.45 1.16
C LYS A 48 10.06 3.28 1.07
N ALA A 49 10.19 2.53 2.14
CA ALA A 49 11.10 1.39 2.17
C ALA A 49 10.69 0.35 1.14
N LEU A 50 9.39 0.07 1.05
CA LEU A 50 8.89 -0.88 0.06
C LEU A 50 9.22 -0.43 -1.35
N ASN A 51 9.00 0.83 -1.64
CA ASN A 51 9.28 1.36 -2.96
C ASN A 51 10.75 1.20 -3.32
N THR A 52 11.63 1.55 -2.38
CA THR A 52 13.05 1.45 -2.61
C THR A 52 13.48 0.00 -2.85
N ILE A 53 12.98 -0.90 -2.01
CA ILE A 53 13.38 -2.31 -2.10
C ILE A 53 12.89 -2.95 -3.39
N THR A 54 11.63 -2.70 -3.73
CA THR A 54 11.06 -3.36 -4.91
C THR A 54 11.66 -2.82 -6.20
N ARG A 55 11.89 -1.53 -6.26
CA ARG A 55 12.46 -0.97 -7.48
C ARG A 55 13.92 -1.36 -7.65
N ALA A 56 14.68 -1.33 -6.59
CA ALA A 56 16.08 -1.73 -6.66
C ALA A 56 16.26 -3.21 -6.97
N GLY A 57 15.34 -4.03 -6.45
CA GLY A 57 15.43 -5.47 -6.64
C GLY A 57 14.74 -6.00 -7.87
N GLY A 58 14.09 -5.14 -8.64
CA GLY A 58 13.34 -5.61 -9.79
C GLY A 58 12.15 -6.48 -9.43
N ILE A 59 11.58 -6.25 -8.25
CA ILE A 59 10.47 -7.05 -7.74
C ILE A 59 9.15 -6.37 -8.09
N CYS A 60 8.21 -7.15 -8.60
CA CYS A 60 6.85 -6.67 -8.80
C CYS A 60 6.09 -6.83 -7.50
N SER A 61 5.49 -5.76 -7.00
CA SER A 61 4.72 -5.87 -5.77
C SER A 61 3.25 -5.58 -6.04
N ILE A 62 2.41 -6.34 -5.38
CA ILE A 62 0.96 -6.16 -5.42
C ILE A 62 0.52 -5.85 -4.00
N ILE A 63 -0.07 -4.67 -3.83
CA ILE A 63 -0.48 -4.21 -2.52
C ILE A 63 -1.99 -4.07 -2.50
N VAL A 64 -2.62 -4.73 -1.54
CA VAL A 64 -4.06 -4.62 -1.33
C VAL A 64 -4.28 -3.63 -0.20
N GLU A 65 -5.01 -2.56 -0.49
CA GLU A 65 -5.27 -1.50 0.49
C GLU A 65 -6.67 -0.97 0.33
N GLN A 66 -7.34 -0.76 1.44
CA GLN A 66 -8.64 -0.13 1.41
C GLN A 66 -8.52 1.38 1.25
N ASN A 67 -7.52 1.98 1.87
CA ASN A 67 -7.28 3.40 1.76
C ASN A 67 -6.31 3.66 0.61
N ALA A 68 -6.88 3.84 -0.56
CA ALA A 68 -6.09 3.92 -1.79
C ALA A 68 -5.18 5.13 -1.84
N GLN A 69 -5.53 6.19 -1.12
CA GLN A 69 -4.70 7.40 -1.18
C GLN A 69 -3.28 7.14 -0.68
N LYS A 70 -3.14 6.18 0.23
CA LYS A 70 -1.83 5.86 0.76
C LYS A 70 -0.89 5.33 -0.31
N ILE A 71 -1.42 4.62 -1.29
CA ILE A 71 -0.58 3.92 -2.26
C ILE A 71 -0.64 4.49 -3.66
N LEU A 72 -1.52 5.45 -3.93
CA LEU A 72 -1.64 5.99 -5.28
C LEU A 72 -0.33 6.62 -5.76
N GLY A 73 0.40 7.25 -4.87
CA GLY A 73 1.67 7.86 -5.23
C GLY A 73 2.79 6.86 -5.46
N LEU A 74 2.59 5.64 -5.00
CA LEU A 74 3.59 4.58 -5.08
C LEU A 74 3.33 3.63 -6.24
N ALA A 75 2.07 3.35 -6.52
CA ALA A 75 1.70 2.33 -7.48
C ALA A 75 1.86 2.82 -8.92
N ASP A 76 2.25 1.91 -9.79
CA ASP A 76 2.28 2.20 -11.22
C ASP A 76 0.92 1.98 -11.84
N ARG A 77 0.18 1.02 -11.34
CA ARG A 77 -1.12 0.65 -11.86
C ARG A 77 -2.06 0.35 -10.72
N VAL A 78 -3.32 0.66 -10.89
CA VAL A 78 -4.34 0.49 -9.85
C VAL A 78 -5.50 -0.32 -10.43
N VAL A 79 -5.90 -1.33 -9.67
CA VAL A 79 -7.08 -2.12 -9.99
C VAL A 79 -8.04 -1.97 -8.82
N ILE A 80 -9.27 -1.59 -9.12
CA ILE A 80 -10.27 -1.40 -8.08
C ILE A 80 -11.31 -2.49 -8.19
N LEU A 81 -11.56 -3.17 -7.07
CA LEU A 81 -12.55 -4.22 -7.00
C LEU A 81 -13.74 -3.79 -6.17
N GLU A 82 -14.90 -4.22 -6.61
CA GLU A 82 -16.13 -3.99 -5.87
C GLU A 82 -16.95 -5.27 -5.95
N ARG A 83 -17.25 -5.83 -4.78
CA ARG A 83 -18.06 -7.06 -4.69
C ARG A 83 -17.48 -8.17 -5.56
N GLY A 84 -16.16 -8.28 -5.53
CA GLY A 84 -15.49 -9.36 -6.23
C GLY A 84 -15.29 -9.15 -7.72
N ALA A 85 -15.64 -7.97 -8.24
CA ALA A 85 -15.49 -7.68 -9.66
C ALA A 85 -14.57 -6.48 -9.85
N ILE A 86 -13.81 -6.51 -10.92
CA ILE A 86 -12.96 -5.37 -11.26
C ILE A 86 -13.83 -4.29 -11.88
N VAL A 87 -13.87 -3.12 -11.24
CA VAL A 87 -14.66 -2.01 -11.74
C VAL A 87 -13.80 -0.91 -12.36
N HIS A 88 -12.50 -0.96 -12.16
CA HIS A 88 -11.59 0.02 -12.74
C HIS A 88 -10.19 -0.56 -12.80
N ASP A 89 -9.48 -0.27 -13.88
CA ASP A 89 -8.13 -0.75 -14.08
C ASP A 89 -7.41 0.27 -14.95
N ALA A 90 -6.44 0.97 -14.36
CA ALA A 90 -5.78 2.06 -15.08
C ALA A 90 -4.42 2.34 -14.46
N ALA A 91 -3.60 3.06 -15.21
CA ALA A 91 -2.36 3.58 -14.66
C ALA A 91 -2.67 4.53 -13.51
N SER A 92 -1.81 4.51 -12.50
CA SER A 92 -2.02 5.32 -11.31
C SER A 92 -2.12 6.80 -11.65
N ALA A 93 -1.29 7.26 -12.57
CA ALA A 93 -1.29 8.66 -12.96
C ALA A 93 -2.63 9.08 -13.56
N ALA A 94 -3.23 8.21 -14.37
CA ALA A 94 -4.51 8.50 -14.97
C ALA A 94 -5.61 8.58 -13.92
N LEU A 95 -5.56 7.70 -12.94
CA LEU A 95 -6.55 7.70 -11.88
C LEU A 95 -6.43 8.94 -11.00
N LYS A 96 -5.21 9.33 -10.70
CA LYS A 96 -4.99 10.52 -9.87
C LYS A 96 -5.49 11.77 -10.56
N ALA A 97 -5.44 11.79 -11.87
CA ALA A 97 -5.88 12.95 -12.63
C ALA A 97 -7.40 13.04 -12.77
N ASP A 98 -8.11 11.96 -12.44
CA ASP A 98 -9.56 11.88 -12.61
C ASP A 98 -10.25 11.90 -11.25
N SER A 99 -10.50 13.08 -10.72
CA SER A 99 -11.09 13.21 -9.40
C SER A 99 -12.51 12.63 -9.35
N ALA A 100 -13.24 12.69 -10.46
CA ALA A 100 -14.59 12.16 -10.49
C ALA A 100 -14.59 10.64 -10.29
N VAL A 101 -13.64 9.96 -10.93
CA VAL A 101 -13.51 8.52 -10.76
C VAL A 101 -13.09 8.20 -9.34
N LEU A 102 -12.15 8.97 -8.79
CA LEU A 102 -11.71 8.77 -7.42
C LEU A 102 -12.87 8.89 -6.45
N GLU A 103 -13.69 9.93 -6.63
CA GLU A 103 -14.85 10.11 -5.76
C GLU A 103 -15.82 8.95 -5.86
N ARG A 104 -16.12 8.56 -7.08
CA ARG A 104 -17.15 7.55 -7.29
C ARG A 104 -16.72 6.18 -6.81
N LEU A 105 -15.50 5.79 -7.13
CA LEU A 105 -15.08 4.41 -6.87
C LEU A 105 -14.45 4.20 -5.52
N LEU A 106 -13.72 5.19 -5.03
CA LEU A 106 -13.01 5.03 -3.77
C LEU A 106 -13.69 5.74 -2.61
N GLY A 107 -14.67 6.57 -2.90
CA GLY A 107 -15.31 7.36 -1.86
C GLY A 107 -14.34 8.28 -1.16
N VAL A 108 -13.20 8.50 -1.77
CA VAL A 108 -12.12 9.21 -1.13
C VAL A 108 -12.48 10.65 -0.88
N ALA A 109 -13.15 11.24 -1.86
CA ALA A 109 -13.49 12.65 -1.72
C ALA A 109 -14.46 12.85 -0.57
N GLY A 110 -15.37 11.93 -0.41
CA GLY A 110 -16.27 11.99 0.74
C GLY A 110 -15.47 12.00 2.02
N ALA A 111 -14.53 11.08 2.11
CA ALA A 111 -13.69 11.02 3.29
C ALA A 111 -12.80 12.23 3.37
N ALA A 112 -12.26 12.64 2.24
CA ALA A 112 -11.31 13.75 2.21
C ALA A 112 -11.99 15.09 2.44
N ALA A 113 -13.27 15.18 2.13
CA ALA A 113 -13.99 16.42 2.29
C ALA A 113 -14.05 16.84 3.75
N HIS A 114 -13.65 16.02 4.62
CA HIS A 114 -13.70 16.32 6.05
C HIS A 114 -12.40 16.09 6.75
#